data_29db3889aea2baa13a4bd889d8b52f90
#
_entry.id   29db3889aea2baa13a4bd889d8b52f90
#
_cell.length_a   1.000
_cell.length_b   1.000
_cell.length_c   1.000
_cell.angle_alpha   90.00
_cell.angle_beta   90.00
_cell.angle_gamma   90.00
#
_symmetry.space_group_name_H-M   'P 1'
#
loop_
_entity.id
_entity.type
_entity.pdbx_description
1 polymer ?
#
loop_
_entity_poly.entity_id
_entity_poly.type
_entity_poly.pdbx_seq_one_letter_code
_entity_poly.pdbx_strand_id
1 'polypeptide(L)'
;IGKYIEEHDIDLAIFDDDLTGKQTNILEEEWKVKIVDRTSLILDIFAARAQTAQARTQVELAQLQYLLPRLRGLWSHLERQRGGIGMRGPGEQEIETDRRIVRDKISLLKKKLEKIDQQSITQRKGRGELIRVSLIGYTNVGKSTLMNVLSKSEVFVENKLFATLDTTVRKIVFGTMPFLLSDTVGFIRKLPHHLVESFKSTLDEVHEADILLHVVDISHPQYEDHITAVNQTLLEIKVEQ
;
A
#
# COMPACT_ATOMS: atom_id res chain seq x y z
N ILE A 1 23.15 0.96 -18.71
CA ILE A 1 22.78 1.46 -17.38
C ILE A 1 24.00 1.38 -16.46
N GLY A 2 24.70 0.24 -16.29
CA GLY A 2 25.86 0.12 -15.39
C GLY A 2 26.94 1.17 -15.62
N LYS A 3 27.36 1.40 -16.88
CA LYS A 3 28.30 2.48 -17.22
C LYS A 3 27.82 3.88 -16.80
N TYR A 4 26.52 4.14 -16.96
CA TYR A 4 25.94 5.43 -16.57
C TYR A 4 25.94 5.62 -15.05
N ILE A 5 25.71 4.54 -14.29
CA ILE A 5 25.77 4.53 -12.83
C ILE A 5 27.19 4.88 -12.34
N GLU A 6 28.23 4.26 -12.93
CA GLU A 6 29.64 4.53 -12.61
C GLU A 6 30.07 5.96 -12.99
N GLU A 7 29.68 6.41 -14.20
CA GLU A 7 30.03 7.73 -14.70
C GLU A 7 29.42 8.90 -13.91
N HIS A 8 28.25 8.67 -13.25
CA HIS A 8 27.49 9.71 -12.56
C HIS A 8 27.43 9.53 -11.04
N ASP A 9 28.19 8.58 -10.49
CA ASP A 9 28.27 8.31 -9.04
C ASP A 9 26.87 8.10 -8.40
N ILE A 10 26.08 7.20 -9.00
CA ILE A 10 24.71 6.94 -8.59
C ILE A 10 24.68 5.87 -7.50
N ASP A 11 24.04 6.16 -6.37
CA ASP A 11 23.93 5.26 -5.21
C ASP A 11 22.71 4.35 -5.25
N LEU A 12 21.67 4.71 -6.03
CA LEU A 12 20.37 4.06 -6.02
C LEU A 12 19.80 3.97 -7.43
N ALA A 13 19.35 2.78 -7.85
CA ALA A 13 18.58 2.60 -9.07
C ALA A 13 17.15 2.14 -8.76
N ILE A 14 16.16 2.83 -9.33
CA ILE A 14 14.73 2.56 -9.13
C ILE A 14 14.14 1.99 -10.41
N PHE A 15 13.45 0.86 -10.31
CA PHE A 15 12.74 0.22 -11.41
C PHE A 15 11.24 0.48 -11.31
N ASP A 16 10.61 0.90 -12.41
CA ASP A 16 9.14 1.08 -12.48
C ASP A 16 8.37 -0.23 -12.71
N ASP A 17 9.02 -1.37 -12.54
CA ASP A 17 8.43 -2.70 -12.57
C ASP A 17 8.87 -3.51 -11.35
N ASP A 18 8.12 -4.61 -11.08
CA ASP A 18 8.46 -5.51 -9.98
C ASP A 18 9.62 -6.40 -10.35
N LEU A 19 10.58 -6.52 -9.45
CA LEU A 19 11.73 -7.42 -9.58
C LEU A 19 11.58 -8.64 -8.67
N THR A 20 12.02 -9.79 -9.13
CA THR A 20 12.21 -10.95 -8.26
C THR A 20 13.45 -10.75 -7.40
N GLY A 21 13.50 -11.38 -6.21
CA GLY A 21 14.69 -11.29 -5.35
C GLY A 21 15.98 -11.74 -6.04
N LYS A 22 15.90 -12.69 -6.99
CA LYS A 22 17.06 -13.10 -7.80
C LYS A 22 17.52 -12.01 -8.76
N GLN A 23 16.59 -11.30 -9.42
CA GLN A 23 16.92 -10.19 -10.32
C GLN A 23 17.54 -9.03 -9.53
N THR A 24 16.96 -8.68 -8.38
CA THR A 24 17.49 -7.63 -7.49
C THR A 24 18.94 -7.92 -7.12
N ASN A 25 19.23 -9.15 -6.65
CA ASN A 25 20.58 -9.53 -6.23
C ASN A 25 21.59 -9.48 -7.38
N ILE A 26 21.21 -9.98 -8.58
CA ILE A 26 22.09 -9.94 -9.75
C ILE A 26 22.44 -8.48 -10.11
N LEU A 27 21.46 -7.59 -10.10
CA LEU A 27 21.65 -6.18 -10.42
C LEU A 27 22.50 -5.47 -9.36
N GLU A 28 22.27 -5.75 -8.07
CA GLU A 28 23.09 -5.21 -6.97
C GLU A 28 24.53 -5.72 -7.00
N GLU A 29 24.74 -7.01 -7.33
CA GLU A 29 26.08 -7.58 -7.48
C GLU A 29 26.83 -7.00 -8.69
N GLU A 30 26.12 -6.76 -9.79
CA GLU A 30 26.73 -6.24 -11.03
C GLU A 30 27.01 -4.74 -10.95
N TRP A 31 26.05 -3.94 -10.46
CA TRP A 31 26.15 -2.48 -10.49
C TRP A 31 26.68 -1.88 -9.19
N LYS A 32 26.78 -2.64 -8.12
CA LYS A 32 27.27 -2.20 -6.79
C LYS A 32 26.48 -1.03 -6.19
N VAL A 33 25.20 -0.88 -6.58
CA VAL A 33 24.29 0.13 -6.07
C VAL A 33 23.04 -0.56 -5.51
N LYS A 34 22.33 0.15 -4.64
CA LYS A 34 21.06 -0.32 -4.11
C LYS A 34 20.01 -0.35 -5.23
N ILE A 35 19.29 -1.46 -5.33
CA ILE A 35 18.19 -1.62 -6.28
C ILE A 35 16.86 -1.59 -5.53
N VAL A 36 15.96 -0.75 -5.98
CA VAL A 36 14.59 -0.63 -5.44
C VAL A 36 13.61 -0.81 -6.57
N ASP A 37 12.69 -1.75 -6.44
CA ASP A 37 11.61 -1.93 -7.39
C ASP A 37 10.38 -1.06 -7.03
N ARG A 38 9.41 -0.99 -7.93
CA ARG A 38 8.20 -0.18 -7.78
C ARG A 38 7.44 -0.53 -6.49
N THR A 39 7.22 -1.82 -6.22
CA THR A 39 6.48 -2.28 -5.04
C THR A 39 7.21 -1.92 -3.75
N SER A 40 8.52 -2.12 -3.67
CA SER A 40 9.33 -1.73 -2.51
C SER A 40 9.25 -0.23 -2.24
N LEU A 41 9.37 0.60 -3.29
CA LEU A 41 9.27 2.05 -3.15
C LEU A 41 7.90 2.49 -2.62
N ILE A 42 6.81 1.90 -3.14
CA ILE A 42 5.45 2.21 -2.68
C ILE A 42 5.28 1.83 -1.20
N LEU A 43 5.79 0.65 -0.80
CA LEU A 43 5.74 0.19 0.59
C LEU A 43 6.52 1.10 1.53
N ASP A 44 7.67 1.61 1.11
CA ASP A 44 8.48 2.56 1.88
C ASP A 44 7.77 3.91 2.04
N ILE A 45 7.15 4.42 0.97
CA ILE A 45 6.31 5.63 1.05
C ILE A 45 5.15 5.42 2.03
N PHE A 46 4.48 4.28 1.98
CA PHE A 46 3.38 3.96 2.89
C PHE A 46 3.86 3.84 4.34
N ALA A 47 5.01 3.22 4.58
CA ALA A 47 5.59 3.13 5.92
C ALA A 47 5.89 4.52 6.51
N ALA A 48 6.39 5.44 5.68
CA ALA A 48 6.65 6.82 6.09
C ALA A 48 5.36 7.64 6.35
N ARG A 49 4.21 7.22 5.75
CA ARG A 49 2.93 7.94 5.84
C ARG A 49 1.97 7.38 6.88
N ALA A 50 2.12 6.12 7.28
CA ALA A 50 1.24 5.45 8.22
C ALA A 50 1.28 6.11 9.62
N GLN A 51 0.19 6.75 10.02
CA GLN A 51 0.10 7.43 11.30
C GLN A 51 -0.65 6.61 12.35
N THR A 52 -1.74 5.95 11.96
CA THR A 52 -2.52 5.13 12.89
C THR A 52 -1.89 3.77 13.15
N ALA A 53 -2.28 3.15 14.26
CA ALA A 53 -1.87 1.78 14.57
C ALA A 53 -2.38 0.77 13.52
N GLN A 54 -3.56 1.03 12.94
CA GLN A 54 -4.13 0.23 11.86
C GLN A 54 -3.27 0.33 10.60
N ALA A 55 -3.03 1.53 10.07
CA ALA A 55 -2.21 1.73 8.88
C ALA A 55 -0.80 1.17 9.04
N ARG A 56 -0.15 1.39 10.19
CA ARG A 56 1.18 0.81 10.47
C ARG A 56 1.15 -0.72 10.42
N THR A 57 0.11 -1.34 11.00
CA THR A 57 -0.03 -2.79 10.99
C THR A 57 -0.28 -3.33 9.58
N GLN A 58 -1.07 -2.63 8.76
CA GLN A 58 -1.34 -2.97 7.36
C GLN A 58 -0.07 -2.88 6.51
N VAL A 59 0.68 -1.79 6.64
CA VAL A 59 1.93 -1.58 5.90
C VAL A 59 2.98 -2.63 6.31
N GLU A 60 3.15 -2.88 7.61
CA GLU A 60 4.07 -3.90 8.10
C GLU A 60 3.71 -5.30 7.57
N LEU A 61 2.42 -5.63 7.53
CA LEU A 61 1.94 -6.88 6.94
C LEU A 61 2.32 -6.97 5.46
N ALA A 62 2.05 -5.91 4.68
CA ALA A 62 2.38 -5.87 3.26
C ALA A 62 3.90 -5.97 2.99
N GLN A 63 4.72 -5.28 3.79
CA GLN A 63 6.18 -5.39 3.71
C GLN A 63 6.68 -6.82 3.97
N LEU A 64 6.14 -7.49 4.98
CA LEU A 64 6.53 -8.87 5.28
C LEU A 64 6.05 -9.87 4.22
N GLN A 65 4.87 -9.67 3.65
CA GLN A 65 4.37 -10.47 2.53
C GLN A 65 5.22 -10.27 1.27
N TYR A 66 5.65 -9.05 0.99
CA TYR A 66 6.57 -8.74 -0.10
C TYR A 66 7.97 -9.36 0.12
N LEU A 67 8.48 -9.29 1.35
CA LEU A 67 9.80 -9.81 1.73
C LEU A 67 9.87 -11.34 1.70
N LEU A 68 8.83 -12.03 2.16
CA LEU A 68 8.82 -13.49 2.38
C LEU A 68 9.29 -14.32 1.17
N PRO A 69 8.82 -14.08 -0.07
CA PRO A 69 9.31 -14.81 -1.26
C PRO A 69 10.75 -14.43 -1.65
N ARG A 70 11.23 -13.25 -1.23
CA ARG A 70 12.55 -12.69 -1.56
C ARG A 70 13.65 -13.11 -0.59
N LEU A 71 13.33 -13.64 0.58
CA LEU A 71 14.30 -14.08 1.59
C LEU A 71 15.33 -15.08 1.04
N ARG A 72 14.95 -15.97 0.12
CA ARG A 72 15.88 -16.90 -0.52
C ARG A 72 17.01 -16.20 -1.29
N GLY A 73 16.69 -15.07 -1.93
CA GLY A 73 17.67 -14.34 -2.71
C GLY A 73 18.65 -13.51 -1.87
N LEU A 74 18.21 -13.01 -0.74
CA LEU A 74 19.04 -12.16 0.15
C LEU A 74 20.20 -12.92 0.81
N TRP A 75 20.09 -14.27 0.95
CA TRP A 75 21.08 -15.13 1.62
C TRP A 75 21.87 -16.00 0.65
N SER A 76 21.95 -15.64 -0.64
CA SER A 76 22.65 -16.41 -1.67
C SER A 76 24.12 -16.69 -1.34
N HIS A 77 24.77 -15.85 -0.53
CA HIS A 77 26.16 -16.06 -0.08
C HIS A 77 26.27 -17.20 0.94
N LEU A 78 25.22 -17.49 1.73
CA LEU A 78 25.19 -18.58 2.69
C LEU A 78 24.81 -19.93 2.05
N GLU A 79 24.05 -19.89 0.93
CA GLU A 79 23.74 -21.09 0.15
C GLU A 79 24.98 -21.78 -0.44
N ARG A 80 26.09 -21.04 -0.61
CA ARG A 80 27.36 -21.59 -1.10
C ARG A 80 28.14 -22.38 -0.07
N GLN A 81 27.80 -22.25 1.23
CA GLN A 81 28.37 -23.09 2.31
C GLN A 81 27.56 -24.40 2.39
N ARG A 82 27.74 -25.30 1.43
CA ARG A 82 27.12 -26.62 1.42
C ARG A 82 27.70 -27.50 2.55
N GLY A 83 26.83 -27.99 3.40
CA GLY A 83 27.12 -29.20 4.18
C GLY A 83 27.32 -30.41 3.27
N GLY A 84 27.99 -31.47 3.75
CA GLY A 84 28.22 -32.69 2.98
C GLY A 84 26.95 -33.33 2.41
N ILE A 85 27.10 -34.31 1.52
CA ILE A 85 26.01 -34.97 0.78
C ILE A 85 24.90 -35.41 1.77
N GLY A 86 23.70 -34.82 1.63
CA GLY A 86 22.51 -35.15 2.43
C GLY A 86 22.32 -34.37 3.73
N MET A 87 23.22 -33.44 4.12
CA MET A 87 23.04 -32.55 5.26
C MET A 87 22.63 -31.15 4.79
N ARG A 88 21.58 -30.58 5.43
CA ARG A 88 21.24 -29.16 5.27
C ARG A 88 22.39 -28.31 5.81
N GLY A 89 22.91 -27.40 5.00
CA GLY A 89 23.95 -26.47 5.42
C GLY A 89 23.44 -25.47 6.47
N PRO A 90 24.31 -24.86 7.29
CA PRO A 90 23.93 -23.86 8.30
C PRO A 90 23.14 -22.71 7.70
N GLY A 91 23.45 -22.26 6.49
CA GLY A 91 22.70 -21.20 5.78
C GLY A 91 21.27 -21.60 5.42
N GLU A 92 21.00 -22.86 5.07
CA GLU A 92 19.63 -23.34 4.81
C GLU A 92 18.78 -23.37 6.08
N GLN A 93 19.36 -23.69 7.22
CA GLN A 93 18.66 -23.69 8.51
C GLN A 93 18.33 -22.26 8.96
N GLU A 94 19.24 -21.31 8.76
CA GLU A 94 19.00 -19.90 9.06
C GLU A 94 17.89 -19.32 8.20
N ILE A 95 17.92 -19.54 6.88
CA ILE A 95 16.87 -19.10 5.96
C ILE A 95 15.51 -19.70 6.34
N GLU A 96 15.45 -20.98 6.71
CA GLU A 96 14.19 -21.62 7.11
C GLU A 96 13.68 -21.06 8.45
N THR A 97 14.57 -20.73 9.36
CA THR A 97 14.25 -20.07 10.62
C THR A 97 13.71 -18.68 10.41
N ASP A 98 14.37 -17.85 9.58
CA ASP A 98 13.91 -16.51 9.24
C ASP A 98 12.54 -16.53 8.55
N ARG A 99 12.34 -17.45 7.60
CA ARG A 99 11.04 -17.63 6.96
C ARG A 99 9.94 -18.02 7.94
N ARG A 100 10.24 -18.84 8.93
CA ARG A 100 9.29 -19.20 9.98
C ARG A 100 8.94 -17.99 10.82
N ILE A 101 9.94 -17.23 11.28
CA ILE A 101 9.73 -15.99 12.06
C ILE A 101 8.84 -15.01 11.27
N VAL A 102 9.13 -14.80 9.99
CA VAL A 102 8.33 -13.90 9.15
C VAL A 102 6.90 -14.41 8.98
N ARG A 103 6.69 -15.71 8.77
CA ARG A 103 5.34 -16.31 8.68
C ARG A 103 4.55 -16.17 9.97
N ASP A 104 5.19 -16.41 11.11
CA ASP A 104 4.57 -16.26 12.43
C ASP A 104 4.17 -14.81 12.67
N LYS A 105 5.01 -13.85 12.28
CA LYS A 105 4.74 -12.43 12.37
C LYS A 105 3.58 -12.02 11.44
N ILE A 106 3.54 -12.51 10.21
CA ILE A 106 2.40 -12.31 9.28
C ILE A 106 1.10 -12.81 9.91
N SER A 107 1.10 -14.03 10.49
CA SER A 107 -0.07 -14.59 11.16
C SER A 107 -0.54 -13.73 12.33
N LEU A 108 0.39 -13.23 13.15
CA LEU A 108 0.09 -12.34 14.27
C LEU A 108 -0.52 -11.01 13.81
N LEU A 109 0.05 -10.40 12.76
CA LEU A 109 -0.45 -9.14 12.21
C LEU A 109 -1.84 -9.30 11.58
N LYS A 110 -2.11 -10.41 10.87
CA LYS A 110 -3.45 -10.73 10.35
C LYS A 110 -4.49 -10.81 11.47
N LYS A 111 -4.19 -11.54 12.55
CA LYS A 111 -5.08 -11.61 13.73
C LYS A 111 -5.29 -10.25 14.41
N LYS A 112 -4.26 -9.40 14.41
CA LYS A 112 -4.38 -8.05 14.97
C LYS A 112 -5.30 -7.18 14.11
N LEU A 113 -5.19 -7.26 12.78
CA LEU A 113 -6.06 -6.54 11.85
C LEU A 113 -7.51 -7.01 11.98
N GLU A 114 -7.77 -8.32 12.04
CA GLU A 114 -9.11 -8.86 12.24
C GLU A 114 -9.80 -8.29 13.50
N LYS A 115 -9.05 -8.12 14.61
CA LYS A 115 -9.58 -7.50 15.82
C LYS A 115 -9.91 -6.02 15.62
N ILE A 116 -9.05 -5.28 14.92
CA ILE A 116 -9.26 -3.88 14.60
C ILE A 116 -10.50 -3.73 13.71
N ASP A 117 -10.66 -4.58 12.70
CA ASP A 117 -11.80 -4.58 11.79
C ASP A 117 -13.12 -4.86 12.54
N GLN A 118 -13.14 -5.83 13.46
CA GLN A 118 -14.31 -6.10 14.30
C GLN A 118 -14.70 -4.89 15.16
N GLN A 119 -13.72 -4.18 15.73
CA GLN A 119 -13.95 -2.94 16.49
C GLN A 119 -14.51 -1.84 15.58
N SER A 120 -13.95 -1.68 14.36
CA SER A 120 -14.41 -0.71 13.38
C SER A 120 -15.84 -0.99 12.93
N ILE A 121 -16.21 -2.25 12.67
CA ILE A 121 -17.59 -2.66 12.33
C ILE A 121 -18.57 -2.28 13.47
N THR A 122 -18.17 -2.49 14.73
CA THR A 122 -18.99 -2.14 15.87
C THR A 122 -19.21 -0.64 16.00
N GLN A 123 -18.16 0.15 15.76
CA GLN A 123 -18.24 1.62 15.75
C GLN A 123 -19.08 2.15 14.57
N ARG A 124 -19.00 1.49 13.39
CA ARG A 124 -19.79 1.87 12.21
C ARG A 124 -21.29 1.64 12.41
N LYS A 125 -21.70 0.57 13.08
CA LYS A 125 -23.12 0.30 13.40
C LYS A 125 -23.77 1.42 14.22
N GLY A 126 -22.99 2.19 14.97
CA GLY A 126 -23.47 3.35 15.73
C GLY A 126 -23.61 4.64 14.94
N ARG A 127 -23.23 4.69 13.64
CA ARG A 127 -23.26 5.93 12.83
C ARG A 127 -24.63 6.29 12.25
N GLY A 128 -25.66 5.51 12.48
CA GLY A 128 -27.05 5.77 12.07
C GLY A 128 -27.32 5.57 10.57
N GLU A 129 -28.51 5.96 10.11
CA GLU A 129 -29.01 5.82 8.73
C GLU A 129 -28.57 6.99 7.81
N LEU A 130 -27.41 7.60 8.06
CA LEU A 130 -26.94 8.68 7.20
C LEU A 130 -26.36 8.14 5.89
N ILE A 131 -26.66 8.81 4.78
CA ILE A 131 -26.07 8.52 3.48
C ILE A 131 -24.55 8.59 3.59
N ARG A 132 -23.87 7.59 3.06
CA ARG A 132 -22.41 7.50 3.05
C ARG A 132 -21.88 7.81 1.66
N VAL A 133 -21.04 8.83 1.58
CA VAL A 133 -20.39 9.25 0.34
C VAL A 133 -18.89 9.00 0.49
N SER A 134 -18.29 8.27 -0.42
CA SER A 134 -16.85 8.01 -0.41
C SER A 134 -16.15 8.72 -1.56
N LEU A 135 -15.09 9.49 -1.24
CA LEU A 135 -14.23 10.10 -2.23
C LEU A 135 -13.26 9.06 -2.76
N ILE A 136 -13.32 8.79 -4.05
CA ILE A 136 -12.38 7.91 -4.75
C ILE A 136 -11.64 8.71 -5.83
N GLY A 137 -10.51 8.20 -6.28
CA GLY A 137 -9.73 8.83 -7.34
C GLY A 137 -8.24 8.52 -7.21
N TYR A 138 -7.50 8.87 -8.24
CA TYR A 138 -6.06 8.68 -8.29
C TYR A 138 -5.35 9.42 -7.15
N THR A 139 -4.12 9.00 -6.82
CA THR A 139 -3.35 9.70 -5.80
C THR A 139 -3.07 11.16 -6.22
N ASN A 140 -3.10 12.07 -5.26
CA ASN A 140 -2.79 13.50 -5.45
C ASN A 140 -3.75 14.28 -6.39
N VAL A 141 -4.98 13.82 -6.62
CA VAL A 141 -5.99 14.56 -7.42
C VAL A 141 -6.82 15.55 -6.60
N GLY A 142 -6.50 15.74 -5.32
CA GLY A 142 -7.19 16.74 -4.48
C GLY A 142 -8.38 16.22 -3.66
N LYS A 143 -8.54 14.89 -3.43
CA LYS A 143 -9.61 14.32 -2.61
C LYS A 143 -9.67 14.93 -1.22
N SER A 144 -8.57 14.94 -0.48
CA SER A 144 -8.47 15.51 0.87
C SER A 144 -8.69 17.02 0.87
N THR A 145 -8.26 17.71 -0.18
CA THR A 145 -8.54 19.16 -0.37
C THR A 145 -10.03 19.38 -0.51
N LEU A 146 -10.71 18.61 -1.36
CA LEU A 146 -12.15 18.69 -1.54
C LEU A 146 -12.90 18.40 -0.23
N MET A 147 -12.48 17.37 0.51
CA MET A 147 -13.04 17.07 1.82
C MET A 147 -12.93 18.25 2.79
N ASN A 148 -11.78 18.92 2.85
CA ASN A 148 -11.57 20.07 3.70
C ASN A 148 -12.48 21.24 3.34
N VAL A 149 -12.61 21.55 2.06
CA VAL A 149 -13.51 22.59 1.56
C VAL A 149 -14.96 22.30 1.96
N LEU A 150 -15.42 21.07 1.75
CA LEU A 150 -16.79 20.66 2.06
C LEU A 150 -17.08 20.60 3.55
N SER A 151 -16.10 20.18 4.37
CA SER A 151 -16.27 20.05 5.82
C SER A 151 -16.02 21.33 6.60
N LYS A 152 -15.63 22.43 5.93
CA LYS A 152 -15.25 23.71 6.55
C LYS A 152 -14.21 23.54 7.67
N SER A 153 -13.33 22.59 7.53
CA SER A 153 -12.30 22.26 8.53
C SER A 153 -10.91 22.35 7.91
N GLU A 154 -9.97 22.85 8.68
CA GLU A 154 -8.56 22.88 8.28
C GLU A 154 -7.89 21.58 8.70
N VAL A 155 -7.87 20.59 7.81
CA VAL A 155 -6.93 19.45 7.94
C VAL A 155 -5.75 19.73 7.04
N PHE A 156 -4.58 19.51 7.57
CA PHE A 156 -3.33 19.67 6.86
C PHE A 156 -3.33 18.77 5.61
N VAL A 157 -3.34 19.40 4.42
CA VAL A 157 -3.27 18.73 3.14
C VAL A 157 -1.85 18.89 2.60
N GLU A 158 -1.14 17.80 2.45
CA GLU A 158 0.17 17.81 1.80
C GLU A 158 0.01 17.50 0.31
N ASN A 159 0.69 18.26 -0.53
CA ASN A 159 0.82 17.96 -1.96
C ASN A 159 1.88 16.86 -2.16
N LYS A 160 1.56 15.65 -1.69
CA LYS A 160 2.44 14.49 -1.73
C LYS A 160 1.65 13.23 -2.09
N LEU A 161 2.30 12.31 -2.77
CA LEU A 161 1.72 11.00 -3.07
C LEU A 161 1.31 10.28 -1.78
N PHE A 162 0.09 9.72 -1.76
CA PHE A 162 -0.46 8.99 -0.61
C PHE A 162 -0.47 9.81 0.69
N ALA A 163 -0.85 11.08 0.59
CA ALA A 163 -0.99 11.94 1.77
C ALA A 163 -2.01 11.37 2.78
N THR A 164 -3.06 10.71 2.27
CA THR A 164 -4.07 10.02 3.06
C THR A 164 -3.88 8.51 2.94
N LEU A 165 -3.48 7.85 4.01
CA LEU A 165 -3.41 6.40 4.14
C LEU A 165 -4.53 5.87 5.06
N ASP A 166 -4.94 6.68 5.99
CA ASP A 166 -5.99 6.39 6.96
C ASP A 166 -7.31 7.03 6.51
N THR A 167 -8.36 6.25 6.40
CA THR A 167 -9.67 6.77 6.04
C THR A 167 -10.16 7.76 7.08
N THR A 168 -10.50 8.95 6.66
CA THR A 168 -11.11 9.98 7.51
C THR A 168 -12.57 10.12 7.16
N VAL A 169 -13.46 9.96 8.15
CA VAL A 169 -14.91 10.12 7.96
C VAL A 169 -15.39 11.37 8.67
N ARG A 170 -16.18 12.20 7.99
CA ARG A 170 -16.75 13.43 8.52
C ARG A 170 -18.23 13.54 8.23
N LYS A 171 -18.98 14.05 9.22
CA LYS A 171 -20.38 14.44 9.00
C LYS A 171 -20.41 15.82 8.36
N ILE A 172 -21.04 15.91 7.20
CA ILE A 172 -21.26 17.14 6.46
C ILE A 172 -22.75 17.41 6.40
N VAL A 173 -23.13 18.69 6.41
CA VAL A 173 -24.50 19.12 6.22
C VAL A 173 -24.56 20.01 5.01
N PHE A 174 -25.27 19.56 3.98
CA PHE A 174 -25.53 20.35 2.76
C PHE A 174 -27.00 20.80 2.75
N GLY A 175 -27.22 22.08 2.93
CA GLY A 175 -28.56 22.60 3.17
C GLY A 175 -29.12 22.03 4.48
N THR A 176 -30.15 21.18 4.38
CA THR A 176 -30.78 20.49 5.53
C THR A 176 -30.43 19.00 5.59
N MET A 177 -29.67 18.49 4.60
CA MET A 177 -29.36 17.07 4.52
C MET A 177 -27.98 16.73 5.11
N PRO A 178 -27.91 15.99 6.22
CA PRO A 178 -26.67 15.48 6.75
C PRO A 178 -26.27 14.19 6.04
N PHE A 179 -24.96 14.04 5.74
CA PHE A 179 -24.37 12.82 5.21
C PHE A 179 -22.97 12.60 5.78
N LEU A 180 -22.44 11.40 5.63
CA LEU A 180 -21.06 11.07 5.98
C LEU A 180 -20.20 11.10 4.72
N LEU A 181 -19.12 11.88 4.75
CA LEU A 181 -18.13 11.93 3.69
C LEU A 181 -16.85 11.25 4.18
N SER A 182 -16.37 10.26 3.44
CA SER A 182 -15.11 9.57 3.70
C SER A 182 -14.06 9.91 2.64
N ASP A 183 -12.85 10.28 3.11
CA ASP A 183 -11.65 10.41 2.29
C ASP A 183 -10.89 9.10 2.33
N THR A 184 -10.55 8.55 1.16
CA THR A 184 -9.90 7.26 1.04
C THR A 184 -8.49 7.36 0.47
N VAL A 185 -7.74 6.28 0.58
CA VAL A 185 -6.41 6.15 -0.05
C VAL A 185 -6.52 6.41 -1.55
N GLY A 186 -5.58 7.20 -2.09
CA GLY A 186 -5.50 7.42 -3.52
C GLY A 186 -5.07 6.16 -4.26
N PHE A 187 -5.76 5.85 -5.36
CA PHE A 187 -5.39 4.75 -6.25
C PHE A 187 -4.17 5.11 -7.11
N ILE A 188 -3.45 4.09 -7.55
CA ILE A 188 -2.34 4.20 -8.52
C ILE A 188 -2.45 3.08 -9.54
N ARG A 189 -1.81 3.28 -10.69
CA ARG A 189 -1.63 2.20 -11.68
C ARG A 189 -0.81 1.06 -11.08
N LYS A 190 -1.12 -0.18 -11.45
CA LYS A 190 -0.40 -1.38 -11.00
C LYS A 190 -0.26 -1.41 -9.46
N LEU A 191 -1.37 -1.21 -8.74
CA LEU A 191 -1.34 -1.33 -7.28
C LEU A 191 -0.95 -2.76 -6.91
N PRO A 192 0.11 -2.96 -6.09
CA PRO A 192 0.51 -4.31 -5.73
C PRO A 192 -0.61 -5.07 -5.00
N HIS A 193 -0.89 -6.31 -5.41
CA HIS A 193 -1.97 -7.13 -4.83
C HIS A 193 -1.84 -7.30 -3.30
N HIS A 194 -0.61 -7.42 -2.79
CA HIS A 194 -0.36 -7.48 -1.35
C HIS A 194 -0.84 -6.24 -0.60
N LEU A 195 -0.78 -5.06 -1.25
CA LEU A 195 -1.32 -3.82 -0.69
C LEU A 195 -2.84 -3.83 -0.71
N VAL A 196 -3.47 -4.25 -1.79
CA VAL A 196 -4.94 -4.36 -1.87
C VAL A 196 -5.47 -5.24 -0.74
N GLU A 197 -4.87 -6.43 -0.53
CA GLU A 197 -5.25 -7.34 0.57
C GLU A 197 -5.03 -6.70 1.95
N SER A 198 -3.90 -6.01 2.14
CA SER A 198 -3.56 -5.39 3.43
C SER A 198 -4.41 -4.16 3.76
N PHE A 199 -4.87 -3.43 2.74
CA PHE A 199 -5.72 -2.23 2.89
C PHE A 199 -7.21 -2.51 2.72
N LYS A 200 -7.62 -3.78 2.73
CA LYS A 200 -9.02 -4.18 2.58
C LYS A 200 -9.94 -3.41 3.53
N SER A 201 -9.59 -3.28 4.80
CA SER A 201 -10.41 -2.56 5.79
C SER A 201 -10.49 -1.04 5.54
N THR A 202 -9.47 -0.44 4.92
CA THR A 202 -9.52 0.96 4.47
C THR A 202 -10.41 1.11 3.24
N LEU A 203 -10.45 0.07 2.39
CA LEU A 203 -11.32 0.01 1.23
C LEU A 203 -12.77 -0.40 1.59
N ASP A 204 -13.02 -0.91 2.81
CA ASP A 204 -14.37 -1.21 3.29
C ASP A 204 -15.29 0.03 3.29
N GLU A 205 -14.74 1.24 3.53
CA GLU A 205 -15.53 2.48 3.42
C GLU A 205 -15.97 2.76 1.96
N VAL A 206 -15.27 2.23 0.96
CA VAL A 206 -15.67 2.28 -0.45
C VAL A 206 -16.79 1.28 -0.72
N HIS A 207 -16.68 0.07 -0.15
CA HIS A 207 -17.72 -0.98 -0.27
C HIS A 207 -19.02 -0.61 0.45
N GLU A 208 -18.93 0.08 1.57
CA GLU A 208 -20.08 0.47 2.39
C GLU A 208 -20.71 1.80 1.98
N ALA A 209 -20.15 2.49 0.97
CA ALA A 209 -20.65 3.76 0.50
C ALA A 209 -21.92 3.58 -0.34
N ASP A 210 -22.92 4.43 -0.09
CA ASP A 210 -24.12 4.52 -0.92
C ASP A 210 -23.83 5.27 -2.22
N ILE A 211 -22.83 6.17 -2.21
CA ILE A 211 -22.42 6.98 -3.36
C ILE A 211 -20.88 7.03 -3.40
N LEU A 212 -20.32 6.75 -4.58
CA LEU A 212 -18.91 6.99 -4.88
C LEU A 212 -18.75 8.28 -5.65
N LEU A 213 -17.95 9.20 -5.11
CA LEU A 213 -17.62 10.45 -5.78
C LEU A 213 -16.21 10.36 -6.36
N HIS A 214 -16.12 10.17 -7.68
CA HIS A 214 -14.84 10.04 -8.37
C HIS A 214 -14.23 11.43 -8.66
N VAL A 215 -13.15 11.74 -7.97
CA VAL A 215 -12.40 12.99 -8.12
C VAL A 215 -11.30 12.80 -9.16
N VAL A 216 -11.28 13.66 -10.19
CA VAL A 216 -10.35 13.61 -11.30
C VAL A 216 -9.68 14.96 -11.50
N ASP A 217 -8.37 14.98 -11.62
CA ASP A 217 -7.61 16.16 -12.03
C ASP A 217 -7.53 16.22 -13.56
N ILE A 218 -8.43 16.98 -14.17
CA ILE A 218 -8.50 17.15 -15.63
C ILE A 218 -7.33 17.95 -16.21
N SER A 219 -6.54 18.62 -15.39
CA SER A 219 -5.35 19.35 -15.85
C SER A 219 -4.17 18.41 -16.11
N HIS A 220 -4.21 17.19 -15.58
CA HIS A 220 -3.15 16.20 -15.77
C HIS A 220 -3.24 15.59 -17.18
N PRO A 221 -2.15 15.54 -17.97
CA PRO A 221 -2.18 15.05 -19.35
C PRO A 221 -2.63 13.59 -19.49
N GLN A 222 -2.52 12.79 -18.45
CA GLN A 222 -2.92 11.36 -18.40
C GLN A 222 -4.18 11.12 -17.55
N TYR A 223 -5.10 12.09 -17.48
CA TYR A 223 -6.29 11.95 -16.62
C TYR A 223 -7.19 10.77 -17.02
N GLU A 224 -7.26 10.41 -18.31
CA GLU A 224 -8.02 9.24 -18.80
C GLU A 224 -7.40 7.91 -18.30
N ASP A 225 -6.07 7.82 -18.30
CA ASP A 225 -5.35 6.67 -17.72
C ASP A 225 -5.62 6.56 -16.21
N HIS A 226 -5.71 7.71 -15.51
CA HIS A 226 -6.04 7.74 -14.08
C HIS A 226 -7.46 7.22 -13.83
N ILE A 227 -8.45 7.64 -14.64
CA ILE A 227 -9.82 7.13 -14.55
C ILE A 227 -9.84 5.61 -14.77
N THR A 228 -9.14 5.15 -15.81
CA THR A 228 -9.06 3.73 -16.13
C THR A 228 -8.44 2.93 -15.00
N ALA A 229 -7.34 3.40 -14.39
CA ALA A 229 -6.68 2.75 -13.27
C ALA A 229 -7.60 2.66 -12.03
N VAL A 230 -8.35 3.71 -11.74
CA VAL A 230 -9.32 3.72 -10.63
C VAL A 230 -10.42 2.70 -10.87
N ASN A 231 -11.02 2.68 -12.07
CA ASN A 231 -12.08 1.74 -12.42
C ASN A 231 -11.60 0.28 -12.37
N GLN A 232 -10.39 -0.01 -12.86
CA GLN A 232 -9.79 -1.35 -12.75
C GLN A 232 -9.63 -1.78 -11.29
N THR A 233 -9.14 -0.89 -10.43
CA THR A 233 -8.98 -1.21 -9.00
C THR A 233 -10.33 -1.45 -8.32
N LEU A 234 -11.37 -0.66 -8.65
CA LEU A 234 -12.74 -0.89 -8.13
C LEU A 234 -13.28 -2.27 -8.52
N LEU A 235 -13.04 -2.71 -9.76
CA LEU A 235 -13.41 -4.06 -10.21
C LEU A 235 -12.64 -5.15 -9.46
N GLU A 236 -11.34 -4.97 -9.21
CA GLU A 236 -10.52 -5.92 -8.45
C GLU A 236 -11.00 -6.09 -7.00
N ILE A 237 -11.44 -5.01 -6.37
CA ILE A 237 -12.01 -5.05 -5.01
C ILE A 237 -13.50 -5.40 -5.00
N LYS A 238 -14.10 -5.71 -6.16
CA LYS A 238 -15.51 -6.14 -6.31
C LYS A 238 -16.52 -5.11 -5.78
N VAL A 239 -16.29 -3.84 -6.01
CA VAL A 239 -17.31 -2.82 -5.81
C VAL A 239 -18.24 -2.83 -7.00
N GLU A 240 -19.54 -3.09 -6.77
CA GLU A 240 -20.57 -2.95 -7.80
C GLU A 240 -20.75 -1.47 -8.14
N GLN A 241 -20.77 -1.14 -9.43
CA GLN A 241 -20.96 0.21 -9.93
C GLN A 241 -22.44 0.51 -10.20
#